data_5ef6b48f783c9ef66d2faa74c81688ed
#
_entry.id   5ef6b48f783c9ef66d2faa74c81688ed
#
_cell.length_a   1.000
_cell.length_b   1.000
_cell.length_c   1.000
_cell.angle_alpha   90.00
_cell.angle_beta   90.00
_cell.angle_gamma   90.00
#
_symmetry.space_group_name_H-M   'P 1'
#
loop_
_entity.id
_entity.type
_entity.pdbx_description
1 polymer ?
#
loop_
_entity_poly.entity_id
_entity_poly.type
_entity_poly.pdbx_seq_one_letter_code
_entity_poly.pdbx_strand_id
1 'polypeptide(L)'
;HNILLSSHQNGDLVHKVKDQFNGLWEESTSLTKAWIEAYREVYQPQMTQRLFEESQKQTLLENKIHEAVKIEPNLMQVEALKGLAEMRAQGENKALIISATGTGKTIMSALDVRAFKPKRFLFVVHSETILNDALAAYRKVLADENEADFAKLTGAEKNLDAKYLFATVQTMSKSDIYQQFDPATFDYIVFDEAHRSAAQSYQNIFHYFQPKFMLGMTATPERSDDLSVFAQFNHNVAYEIRLQKALESDILCPFHYFGVSDYIQEGQVVDDNTQDLKFLASDDRVKY
;
A
#
# COMPACT_ATOMS: atom_id res chain seq x y z
N HIS A 1 4.55 13.58 -16.55
CA HIS A 1 5.14 12.44 -17.27
C HIS A 1 6.29 12.95 -18.13
N ASN A 2 7.52 12.55 -17.79
CA ASN A 2 8.70 12.86 -18.61
C ASN A 2 8.78 11.80 -19.71
N ILE A 3 8.63 12.22 -20.97
CA ILE A 3 8.85 11.35 -22.13
C ILE A 3 10.32 11.48 -22.52
N LEU A 4 11.09 10.41 -22.40
CA LEU A 4 12.47 10.35 -22.89
C LEU A 4 12.42 9.93 -24.36
N LEU A 5 12.80 10.86 -25.26
CA LEU A 5 12.93 10.62 -26.68
C LEU A 5 14.42 10.43 -27.04
N SER A 6 14.74 9.32 -27.69
CA SER A 6 16.10 9.04 -28.16
C SER A 6 16.19 9.14 -29.68
N SER A 7 17.24 9.78 -30.20
CA SER A 7 17.47 9.94 -31.64
C SER A 7 17.67 8.60 -32.38
N HIS A 8 18.02 7.54 -31.67
CA HIS A 8 18.22 6.19 -32.25
C HIS A 8 16.92 5.42 -32.54
N GLN A 9 15.88 5.66 -31.74
CA GLN A 9 14.60 4.93 -31.89
C GLN A 9 13.49 5.77 -32.54
N ASN A 10 13.55 7.09 -32.43
CA ASN A 10 12.53 8.03 -32.89
C ASN A 10 13.14 9.26 -33.61
N GLY A 11 14.12 9.04 -34.47
CA GLY A 11 14.90 10.11 -35.11
C GLY A 11 14.05 11.19 -35.74
N ASP A 12 13.04 10.84 -36.51
CA ASP A 12 12.12 11.79 -37.16
C ASP A 12 11.30 12.62 -36.18
N LEU A 13 10.89 12.03 -35.05
CA LEU A 13 10.13 12.72 -34.02
C LEU A 13 11.00 13.71 -33.24
N VAL A 14 12.23 13.30 -32.94
CA VAL A 14 13.22 14.15 -32.26
C VAL A 14 13.58 15.34 -33.13
N HIS A 15 13.79 15.14 -34.45
CA HIS A 15 14.02 16.24 -35.37
C HIS A 15 12.84 17.21 -35.45
N LYS A 16 11.61 16.72 -35.57
CA LYS A 16 10.41 17.55 -35.60
C LYS A 16 10.23 18.37 -34.30
N VAL A 17 10.47 17.76 -33.15
CA VAL A 17 10.39 18.45 -31.86
C VAL A 17 11.48 19.52 -31.74
N LYS A 18 12.69 19.21 -32.22
CA LYS A 18 13.82 20.16 -32.23
C LYS A 18 13.54 21.34 -33.19
N ASP A 19 13.01 21.09 -34.36
CA ASP A 19 12.66 22.11 -35.34
C ASP A 19 11.53 23.01 -34.83
N GLN A 20 10.50 22.44 -34.22
CA GLN A 20 9.45 23.20 -33.52
C GLN A 20 10.01 24.05 -32.38
N PHE A 21 10.90 23.49 -31.57
CA PHE A 21 11.53 24.22 -30.48
C PHE A 21 12.38 25.37 -31.01
N ASN A 22 13.19 25.15 -32.02
CA ASN A 22 14.01 26.18 -32.65
C ASN A 22 13.15 27.30 -33.25
N GLY A 23 12.04 26.97 -33.93
CA GLY A 23 11.09 27.96 -34.44
C GLY A 23 10.50 28.80 -33.31
N LEU A 24 10.01 28.18 -32.23
CA LEU A 24 9.49 28.90 -31.07
C LEU A 24 10.56 29.75 -30.38
N TRP A 25 11.82 29.26 -30.37
CA TRP A 25 12.95 30.00 -29.80
C TRP A 25 13.31 31.24 -30.61
N GLU A 26 13.29 31.16 -31.94
CA GLU A 26 13.52 32.31 -32.84
C GLU A 26 12.44 33.35 -32.75
N GLU A 27 11.18 32.93 -32.54
CA GLU A 27 10.03 33.83 -32.36
C GLU A 27 9.96 34.42 -30.93
N SER A 28 10.74 33.88 -30.01
CA SER A 28 10.68 34.29 -28.61
C SER A 28 11.35 35.65 -28.39
N THR A 29 10.74 36.45 -27.53
CA THR A 29 11.28 37.76 -27.12
C THR A 29 12.03 37.61 -25.78
N SER A 30 13.21 38.20 -25.70
CA SER A 30 14.00 38.20 -24.45
C SER A 30 13.26 38.94 -23.33
N LEU A 31 13.07 38.26 -22.20
CA LEU A 31 12.44 38.86 -21.03
C LEU A 31 13.35 39.89 -20.39
N THR A 32 12.88 41.15 -20.32
CA THR A 32 13.59 42.19 -19.59
C THR A 32 13.20 42.20 -18.11
N LYS A 33 14.09 42.75 -17.24
CA LYS A 33 13.79 42.87 -15.80
C LYS A 33 12.47 43.68 -15.58
N ALA A 34 12.28 44.75 -16.34
CA ALA A 34 11.07 45.57 -16.23
C ALA A 34 9.80 44.76 -16.60
N TRP A 35 9.88 43.92 -17.61
CA TRP A 35 8.76 43.04 -17.99
C TRP A 35 8.42 42.03 -16.89
N ILE A 36 9.46 41.44 -16.29
CA ILE A 36 9.29 40.49 -15.20
C ILE A 36 8.64 41.14 -13.97
N GLU A 37 9.04 42.35 -13.63
CA GLU A 37 8.46 43.10 -12.50
C GLU A 37 7.00 43.47 -12.77
N ALA A 38 6.68 43.97 -13.94
CA ALA A 38 5.30 44.28 -14.32
C ALA A 38 4.40 43.03 -14.38
N TYR A 39 4.95 41.89 -14.87
CA TYR A 39 4.24 40.60 -14.88
C TYR A 39 3.98 40.08 -13.46
N ARG A 40 4.92 40.26 -12.55
CA ARG A 40 4.78 39.84 -11.16
C ARG A 40 3.64 40.56 -10.45
N GLU A 41 3.45 41.83 -10.70
CA GLU A 41 2.33 42.60 -10.10
C GLU A 41 0.96 42.12 -10.58
N VAL A 42 0.84 41.64 -11.80
CA VAL A 42 -0.42 41.11 -12.35
C VAL A 42 -0.63 39.63 -12.00
N TYR A 43 0.45 38.81 -12.02
CA TYR A 43 0.35 37.39 -11.89
C TYR A 43 0.15 36.92 -10.43
N GLN A 44 0.83 37.54 -9.46
CA GLN A 44 0.75 37.10 -8.06
C GLN A 44 -0.70 37.17 -7.48
N PRO A 45 -1.49 38.23 -7.68
CA PRO A 45 -2.88 38.26 -7.20
C PRO A 45 -3.74 37.17 -7.82
N GLN A 46 -3.62 36.98 -9.15
CA GLN A 46 -4.40 35.98 -9.89
C GLN A 46 -4.02 34.54 -9.50
N MET A 47 -2.73 34.28 -9.27
CA MET A 47 -2.26 32.96 -8.82
C MET A 47 -2.74 32.64 -7.41
N THR A 48 -2.67 33.60 -6.50
CA THR A 48 -3.17 33.45 -5.12
C THR A 48 -4.66 33.15 -5.10
N GLN A 49 -5.44 33.85 -5.93
CA GLN A 49 -6.87 33.65 -6.06
C GLN A 49 -7.20 32.27 -6.67
N ARG A 50 -6.48 31.85 -7.72
CA ARG A 50 -6.64 30.51 -8.32
C ARG A 50 -6.30 29.40 -7.33
N LEU A 51 -5.19 29.49 -6.62
CA LEU A 51 -4.80 28.53 -5.60
C LEU A 51 -5.82 28.44 -4.46
N PHE A 52 -6.40 29.58 -4.06
CA PHE A 52 -7.46 29.61 -3.07
C PHE A 52 -8.76 28.98 -3.59
N GLU A 53 -9.16 29.27 -4.83
CA GLU A 53 -10.33 28.67 -5.46
C GLU A 53 -10.16 27.17 -5.71
N GLU A 54 -8.96 26.73 -6.12
CA GLU A 54 -8.63 25.31 -6.28
C GLU A 54 -8.62 24.60 -4.93
N SER A 55 -8.05 25.21 -3.89
CA SER A 55 -8.08 24.68 -2.52
C SER A 55 -9.52 24.55 -2.01
N GLN A 56 -10.38 25.55 -2.22
CA GLN A 56 -11.80 25.46 -1.84
C GLN A 56 -12.56 24.40 -2.66
N LYS A 57 -12.28 24.29 -3.97
CA LYS A 57 -12.88 23.23 -4.79
C LYS A 57 -12.44 21.85 -4.34
N GLN A 58 -11.17 21.69 -3.99
CA GLN A 58 -10.63 20.43 -3.50
C GLN A 58 -11.26 20.04 -2.16
N THR A 59 -11.37 20.98 -1.22
CA THR A 59 -12.05 20.79 0.06
C THR A 59 -13.53 20.47 -0.11
N LEU A 60 -14.23 21.12 -1.06
CA LEU A 60 -15.62 20.83 -1.36
C LEU A 60 -15.81 19.48 -2.06
N LEU A 61 -14.85 19.05 -2.91
CA LEU A 61 -14.84 17.73 -3.52
C LEU A 61 -14.59 16.66 -2.47
N GLU A 62 -13.60 16.87 -1.60
CA GLU A 62 -13.27 15.98 -0.48
C GLU A 62 -14.47 15.83 0.47
N ASN A 63 -15.13 16.92 0.84
CA ASN A 63 -16.34 16.89 1.66
C ASN A 63 -17.51 16.18 0.95
N LYS A 64 -17.73 16.42 -0.36
CA LYS A 64 -18.74 15.68 -1.13
C LYS A 64 -18.41 14.19 -1.30
N ILE A 65 -17.13 13.85 -1.41
CA ILE A 65 -16.68 12.46 -1.44
C ILE A 65 -16.88 11.81 -0.07
N HIS A 66 -16.65 12.53 1.04
CA HIS A 66 -16.94 12.04 2.38
C HIS A 66 -18.42 11.79 2.65
N GLU A 67 -19.32 12.64 2.10
CA GLU A 67 -20.78 12.45 2.24
C GLU A 67 -21.38 11.39 1.29
N ALA A 68 -20.70 11.04 0.19
CA ALA A 68 -21.35 10.32 -0.92
C ALA A 68 -20.92 8.87 -1.14
N VAL A 69 -19.84 8.35 -0.54
CA VAL A 69 -19.38 6.99 -0.87
C VAL A 69 -19.29 6.12 0.38
N LYS A 70 -20.39 5.49 0.73
CA LYS A 70 -20.35 4.30 1.57
C LYS A 70 -19.58 3.24 0.78
N ILE A 71 -18.36 2.94 1.24
CA ILE A 71 -17.51 1.93 0.58
C ILE A 71 -18.23 0.59 0.65
N GLU A 72 -18.61 0.08 -0.52
CA GLU A 72 -19.22 -1.23 -0.68
C GLU A 72 -18.16 -2.25 -1.10
N PRO A 73 -18.29 -3.50 -0.63
CA PRO A 73 -17.36 -4.55 -1.00
C PRO A 73 -17.51 -4.94 -2.48
N ASN A 74 -16.41 -5.19 -3.15
CA ASN A 74 -16.40 -5.84 -4.47
C ASN A 74 -16.72 -7.35 -4.33
N LEU A 75 -16.92 -8.05 -5.45
CA LEU A 75 -17.31 -9.46 -5.46
C LEU A 75 -16.36 -10.34 -4.63
N MET A 76 -15.06 -10.17 -4.78
CA MET A 76 -14.06 -10.91 -4.00
C MET A 76 -14.18 -10.62 -2.50
N GLN A 77 -14.35 -9.37 -2.14
CA GLN A 77 -14.50 -8.97 -0.73
C GLN A 77 -15.79 -9.51 -0.13
N VAL A 78 -16.88 -9.59 -0.89
CA VAL A 78 -18.12 -10.22 -0.46
C VAL A 78 -17.90 -11.69 -0.11
N GLU A 79 -17.21 -12.45 -0.98
CA GLU A 79 -16.91 -13.86 -0.74
C GLU A 79 -16.00 -14.05 0.49
N ALA A 80 -14.97 -13.21 0.62
CA ALA A 80 -14.07 -13.23 1.77
C ALA A 80 -14.81 -12.90 3.09
N LEU A 81 -15.65 -11.88 3.09
CA LEU A 81 -16.47 -11.50 4.26
C LEU A 81 -17.45 -12.62 4.65
N LYS A 82 -18.04 -13.28 3.66
CA LYS A 82 -18.92 -14.45 3.89
C LYS A 82 -18.14 -15.58 4.54
N GLY A 83 -16.96 -15.95 4.00
CA GLY A 83 -16.10 -16.97 4.58
C GLY A 83 -15.70 -16.67 6.03
N LEU A 84 -15.35 -15.41 6.34
CA LEU A 84 -15.05 -14.99 7.72
C LEU A 84 -16.26 -15.10 8.65
N ALA A 85 -17.43 -14.75 8.17
CA ALA A 85 -18.69 -14.90 8.95
C ALA A 85 -19.02 -16.38 9.22
N GLU A 86 -18.82 -17.25 8.22
CA GLU A 86 -19.02 -18.70 8.34
C GLU A 86 -18.06 -19.32 9.36
N MET A 87 -16.75 -18.96 9.33
CA MET A 87 -15.76 -19.40 10.31
C MET A 87 -16.18 -19.02 11.74
N ARG A 88 -16.59 -17.77 11.95
CA ARG A 88 -17.07 -17.33 13.27
C ARG A 88 -18.36 -18.05 13.72
N ALA A 89 -19.28 -18.34 12.80
CA ALA A 89 -20.50 -19.09 13.08
C ALA A 89 -20.19 -20.55 13.49
N GLN A 90 -19.09 -21.12 13.01
CA GLN A 90 -18.59 -22.43 13.40
C GLN A 90 -17.84 -22.42 14.74
N GLY A 91 -17.69 -21.25 15.37
CA GLY A 91 -16.99 -21.09 16.65
C GLY A 91 -15.49 -20.91 16.52
N GLU A 92 -14.98 -20.73 15.29
CA GLU A 92 -13.55 -20.49 15.07
C GLU A 92 -13.16 -19.07 15.50
N ASN A 93 -12.04 -18.97 16.21
CA ASN A 93 -11.51 -17.70 16.71
C ASN A 93 -10.31 -17.18 15.91
N LYS A 94 -9.92 -17.89 14.86
CA LYS A 94 -8.81 -17.52 13.96
C LYS A 94 -9.20 -17.85 12.53
N ALA A 95 -8.81 -16.97 11.61
CA ALA A 95 -8.92 -17.23 10.18
C ALA A 95 -7.80 -16.60 9.39
N LEU A 96 -7.50 -17.15 8.23
CA LEU A 96 -6.51 -16.68 7.26
C LEU A 96 -7.22 -16.28 5.97
N ILE A 97 -6.85 -15.12 5.44
CA ILE A 97 -7.18 -14.68 4.08
C ILE A 97 -5.90 -14.71 3.25
N ILE A 98 -5.94 -15.48 2.18
CA ILE A 98 -4.86 -15.54 1.19
C ILE A 98 -5.35 -14.79 -0.04
N SER A 99 -4.71 -13.66 -0.33
CA SER A 99 -5.15 -12.83 -1.46
C SER A 99 -3.99 -12.07 -2.06
N ALA A 100 -3.87 -12.05 -3.39
CA ALA A 100 -2.81 -11.38 -4.12
C ALA A 100 -2.69 -9.91 -3.71
N THR A 101 -1.51 -9.31 -3.92
CA THR A 101 -1.30 -7.89 -3.67
C THR A 101 -2.17 -7.07 -4.63
N GLY A 102 -2.74 -5.97 -4.15
CA GLY A 102 -3.59 -5.10 -4.97
C GLY A 102 -5.08 -5.48 -5.02
N THR A 103 -5.50 -6.62 -4.44
CA THR A 103 -6.90 -7.07 -4.43
C THR A 103 -7.78 -6.35 -3.40
N GLY A 104 -7.19 -5.46 -2.57
CA GLY A 104 -7.95 -4.70 -1.56
C GLY A 104 -8.14 -5.40 -0.22
N LYS A 105 -7.17 -6.24 0.21
CA LYS A 105 -7.16 -6.92 1.53
C LYS A 105 -7.45 -5.98 2.69
N THR A 106 -6.81 -4.81 2.71
CA THR A 106 -6.95 -3.82 3.78
C THR A 106 -8.38 -3.26 3.87
N ILE A 107 -8.99 -2.95 2.73
CA ILE A 107 -10.40 -2.52 2.67
C ILE A 107 -11.32 -3.66 3.12
N MET A 108 -11.07 -4.90 2.68
CA MET A 108 -11.83 -6.08 3.09
C MET A 108 -11.79 -6.26 4.62
N SER A 109 -10.59 -6.18 5.22
CA SER A 109 -10.45 -6.32 6.68
C SER A 109 -11.15 -5.18 7.44
N ALA A 110 -11.11 -3.95 6.91
CA ALA A 110 -11.84 -2.82 7.49
C ALA A 110 -13.36 -3.00 7.42
N LEU A 111 -13.87 -3.56 6.31
CA LEU A 111 -15.29 -3.90 6.15
C LEU A 111 -15.72 -4.99 7.14
N ASP A 112 -14.87 -6.00 7.38
CA ASP A 112 -15.14 -7.04 8.36
C ASP A 112 -15.14 -6.47 9.79
N VAL A 113 -14.20 -5.60 10.13
CA VAL A 113 -14.17 -4.89 11.43
C VAL A 113 -15.42 -4.02 11.62
N ARG A 114 -15.89 -3.33 10.56
CA ARG A 114 -17.16 -2.58 10.57
C ARG A 114 -18.35 -3.47 10.90
N ALA A 115 -18.40 -4.69 10.35
CA ALA A 115 -19.45 -5.67 10.61
C ALA A 115 -19.33 -6.29 12.01
N PHE A 116 -18.11 -6.59 12.46
CA PHE A 116 -17.84 -7.22 13.76
C PHE A 116 -18.08 -6.28 14.94
N LYS A 117 -17.81 -4.96 14.77
CA LYS A 117 -17.99 -3.90 15.79
C LYS A 117 -17.21 -4.19 17.09
N PRO A 118 -15.88 -4.35 17.04
CA PRO A 118 -15.10 -4.62 18.23
C PRO A 118 -15.17 -3.45 19.22
N LYS A 119 -15.12 -3.75 20.53
CA LYS A 119 -14.92 -2.71 21.55
C LYS A 119 -13.52 -2.12 21.48
N ARG A 120 -12.51 -2.97 21.26
CA ARG A 120 -11.14 -2.58 20.99
C ARG A 120 -10.54 -3.44 19.87
N PHE A 121 -9.82 -2.79 18.98
CA PHE A 121 -9.25 -3.35 17.78
C PHE A 121 -7.74 -3.09 17.71
N LEU A 122 -6.99 -4.07 17.22
CA LEU A 122 -5.55 -3.94 16.96
C LEU A 122 -5.22 -4.38 15.53
N PHE A 123 -4.54 -3.50 14.80
CA PHE A 123 -3.94 -3.83 13.50
C PHE A 123 -2.41 -3.89 13.63
N VAL A 124 -1.81 -4.98 13.19
CA VAL A 124 -0.36 -5.21 13.32
C VAL A 124 0.27 -5.42 11.97
N VAL A 125 1.31 -4.65 11.67
CA VAL A 125 2.10 -4.77 10.44
C VAL A 125 3.57 -4.44 10.68
N HIS A 126 4.46 -4.88 9.78
CA HIS A 126 5.90 -4.67 9.96
C HIS A 126 6.41 -3.29 9.52
N SER A 127 5.70 -2.59 8.64
CA SER A 127 6.12 -1.33 8.01
C SER A 127 5.22 -0.17 8.43
N GLU A 128 5.83 0.97 8.80
CA GLU A 128 5.09 2.18 9.15
C GLU A 128 4.39 2.80 7.93
N THR A 129 4.95 2.66 6.73
CA THR A 129 4.29 3.11 5.50
C THR A 129 2.98 2.36 5.29
N ILE A 130 3.01 1.01 5.37
CA ILE A 130 1.80 0.19 5.23
C ILE A 130 0.81 0.47 6.37
N LEU A 131 1.31 0.75 7.58
CA LEU A 131 0.48 1.15 8.71
C LEU A 131 -0.31 2.43 8.43
N ASN A 132 0.34 3.45 7.86
CA ASN A 132 -0.31 4.71 7.51
C ASN A 132 -1.38 4.52 6.43
N ASP A 133 -1.09 3.72 5.41
CA ASP A 133 -2.04 3.39 4.35
C ASP A 133 -3.25 2.61 4.89
N ALA A 134 -2.99 1.66 5.80
CA ALA A 134 -4.04 0.91 6.47
C ALA A 134 -4.92 1.82 7.32
N LEU A 135 -4.34 2.68 8.16
CA LEU A 135 -5.07 3.64 8.98
C LEU A 135 -5.97 4.55 8.11
N ALA A 136 -5.44 5.07 7.00
CA ALA A 136 -6.22 5.89 6.08
C ALA A 136 -7.38 5.12 5.43
N ALA A 137 -7.17 3.84 5.09
CA ALA A 137 -8.21 2.97 4.54
C ALA A 137 -9.31 2.67 5.58
N TYR A 138 -8.92 2.37 6.82
CA TYR A 138 -9.87 2.10 7.92
C TYR A 138 -10.70 3.33 8.26
N ARG A 139 -10.12 4.52 8.33
CA ARG A 139 -10.85 5.78 8.53
C ARG A 139 -11.92 6.02 7.45
N LYS A 140 -11.62 5.70 6.20
CA LYS A 140 -12.60 5.80 5.10
C LYS A 140 -13.74 4.80 5.25
N VAL A 141 -13.45 3.57 5.65
CA VAL A 141 -14.47 2.50 5.80
C VAL A 141 -15.31 2.70 7.07
N LEU A 142 -14.69 3.19 8.14
CA LEU A 142 -15.30 3.44 9.45
C LEU A 142 -15.61 4.94 9.64
N ALA A 143 -16.09 5.61 8.59
CA ALA A 143 -16.34 7.05 8.59
C ALA A 143 -17.36 7.53 9.64
N ASP A 144 -18.17 6.62 10.16
CA ASP A 144 -19.14 6.90 11.24
C ASP A 144 -18.48 6.95 12.64
N GLU A 145 -17.23 6.53 12.79
CA GLU A 145 -16.47 6.54 14.05
C GLU A 145 -15.71 7.87 14.22
N ASN A 146 -15.44 8.27 15.46
CA ASN A 146 -14.69 9.50 15.72
C ASN A 146 -13.23 9.39 15.33
N GLU A 147 -12.66 10.45 14.79
CA GLU A 147 -11.23 10.53 14.46
C GLU A 147 -10.32 10.25 15.68
N ALA A 148 -10.74 10.68 16.86
CA ALA A 148 -10.03 10.44 18.12
C ALA A 148 -9.99 8.97 18.55
N ASP A 149 -10.86 8.10 17.98
CA ASP A 149 -10.87 6.67 18.28
C ASP A 149 -9.72 5.92 17.58
N PHE A 150 -9.02 6.56 16.67
CA PHE A 150 -7.91 5.99 15.91
C PHE A 150 -6.57 6.48 16.42
N ALA A 151 -5.64 5.59 16.67
CA ALA A 151 -4.27 5.96 17.02
C ALA A 151 -3.23 5.03 16.41
N LYS A 152 -2.02 5.55 16.28
CA LYS A 152 -0.83 4.78 15.92
C LYS A 152 0.01 4.47 17.15
N LEU A 153 0.63 3.30 17.14
CA LEU A 153 1.63 2.88 18.09
C LEU A 153 2.91 2.52 17.32
N THR A 154 3.80 3.49 17.26
CA THR A 154 5.10 3.39 16.58
C THR A 154 6.22 3.80 17.55
N GLY A 155 7.46 3.85 17.08
CA GLY A 155 8.57 4.38 17.89
C GLY A 155 8.38 5.82 18.35
N ALA A 156 7.65 6.62 17.57
CA ALA A 156 7.43 8.05 17.79
C ALA A 156 6.09 8.36 18.49
N GLU A 157 5.03 7.60 18.21
CA GLU A 157 3.68 7.84 18.71
C GLU A 157 3.23 6.71 19.66
N LYS A 158 2.76 7.06 20.87
CA LYS A 158 2.35 6.11 21.90
C LYS A 158 1.02 6.52 22.55
N ASN A 159 -0.07 6.34 21.83
CA ASN A 159 -1.41 6.44 22.40
C ASN A 159 -1.98 5.03 22.57
N LEU A 160 -2.09 4.55 23.80
CA LEU A 160 -2.50 3.18 24.11
C LEU A 160 -4.01 3.02 24.31
N ASP A 161 -4.77 4.12 24.46
CA ASP A 161 -6.18 4.08 24.89
C ASP A 161 -7.18 4.07 23.72
N ALA A 162 -6.71 4.21 22.49
CA ALA A 162 -7.58 4.27 21.31
C ALA A 162 -8.39 2.98 21.12
N LYS A 163 -9.62 3.13 20.61
CA LYS A 163 -10.50 2.02 20.23
C LYS A 163 -9.91 1.22 19.07
N TYR A 164 -9.39 1.93 18.07
CA TYR A 164 -8.73 1.36 16.88
C TYR A 164 -7.24 1.68 16.92
N LEU A 165 -6.45 0.72 17.38
CA LEU A 165 -5.00 0.87 17.52
C LEU A 165 -4.28 0.24 16.32
N PHE A 166 -3.41 1.02 15.67
CA PHE A 166 -2.57 0.58 14.55
C PHE A 166 -1.12 0.54 15.02
N ALA A 167 -0.51 -0.62 15.02
CA ALA A 167 0.82 -0.81 15.59
C ALA A 167 1.81 -1.43 14.61
N THR A 168 3.06 -0.97 14.68
CA THR A 168 4.14 -1.74 14.07
C THR A 168 4.50 -2.91 14.98
N VAL A 169 4.79 -4.07 14.36
CA VAL A 169 5.17 -5.25 15.11
C VAL A 169 6.40 -4.99 16.00
N GLN A 170 7.36 -4.19 15.51
CA GLN A 170 8.59 -3.85 16.24
C GLN A 170 8.31 -3.08 17.53
N THR A 171 7.27 -2.27 17.55
CA THR A 171 6.88 -1.53 18.76
C THR A 171 5.99 -2.39 19.66
N MET A 172 4.95 -3.01 19.09
CA MET A 172 3.97 -3.79 19.86
C MET A 172 4.58 -5.04 20.50
N SER A 173 5.62 -5.65 19.90
CA SER A 173 6.26 -6.87 20.43
C SER A 173 7.20 -6.64 21.61
N LYS A 174 7.47 -5.39 22.00
CA LYS A 174 8.30 -5.08 23.17
C LYS A 174 7.53 -5.39 24.44
N SER A 175 8.19 -6.10 25.38
CA SER A 175 7.57 -6.52 26.65
C SER A 175 7.05 -5.37 27.49
N ASP A 176 7.74 -4.24 27.50
CA ASP A 176 7.35 -3.01 28.18
C ASP A 176 6.14 -2.31 27.53
N ILE A 177 5.74 -2.73 26.33
CA ILE A 177 4.58 -2.21 25.62
C ILE A 177 3.40 -3.18 25.72
N TYR A 178 3.52 -4.42 25.21
CA TYR A 178 2.35 -5.32 25.20
C TYR A 178 1.86 -5.71 26.58
N GLN A 179 2.74 -5.76 27.58
CA GLN A 179 2.36 -6.04 28.96
C GLN A 179 1.58 -4.93 29.66
N GLN A 180 1.48 -3.75 29.05
CA GLN A 180 0.60 -2.68 29.56
C GLN A 180 -0.88 -2.95 29.25
N PHE A 181 -1.16 -3.92 28.39
CA PHE A 181 -2.51 -4.34 28.05
C PHE A 181 -2.85 -5.65 28.75
N ASP A 182 -4.09 -5.81 29.18
CA ASP A 182 -4.60 -7.12 29.53
C ASP A 182 -4.66 -8.03 28.30
N PRO A 183 -4.34 -9.34 28.41
CA PRO A 183 -4.43 -10.26 27.28
C PRO A 183 -5.76 -10.24 26.52
N ALA A 184 -6.88 -9.95 27.18
CA ALA A 184 -8.22 -9.88 26.60
C ALA A 184 -8.62 -8.45 26.15
N THR A 185 -7.69 -7.50 26.14
CA THR A 185 -7.99 -6.09 25.81
C THR A 185 -8.59 -5.92 24.42
N PHE A 186 -8.08 -6.63 23.44
CA PHE A 186 -8.53 -6.51 22.05
C PHE A 186 -9.54 -7.59 21.72
N ASP A 187 -10.71 -7.20 21.24
CA ASP A 187 -11.73 -8.15 20.76
C ASP A 187 -11.34 -8.73 19.41
N TYR A 188 -10.66 -7.93 18.58
CA TYR A 188 -10.28 -8.30 17.24
C TYR A 188 -8.85 -7.84 16.93
N ILE A 189 -8.02 -8.75 16.42
CA ILE A 189 -6.65 -8.45 15.99
C ILE A 189 -6.48 -8.85 14.52
N VAL A 190 -5.91 -7.95 13.72
CA VAL A 190 -5.51 -8.20 12.33
C VAL A 190 -4.00 -8.21 12.22
N PHE A 191 -3.46 -9.27 11.65
CA PHE A 191 -2.06 -9.36 11.24
C PHE A 191 -1.97 -9.23 9.72
N ASP A 192 -1.42 -8.13 9.24
CA ASP A 192 -1.08 -7.99 7.82
C ASP A 192 0.31 -8.57 7.56
N GLU A 193 0.52 -9.09 6.36
CA GLU A 193 1.70 -9.87 5.99
C GLU A 193 1.95 -11.06 6.93
N ALA A 194 0.88 -11.82 7.20
CA ALA A 194 0.87 -12.93 8.16
C ALA A 194 1.91 -14.03 7.87
N HIS A 195 2.47 -14.12 6.64
CA HIS A 195 3.58 -15.00 6.33
C HIS A 195 4.84 -14.72 7.17
N ARG A 196 4.96 -13.53 7.77
CA ARG A 196 6.06 -13.17 8.69
C ARG A 196 5.81 -13.60 10.13
N SER A 197 4.67 -14.24 10.41
CA SER A 197 4.24 -14.57 11.77
C SER A 197 5.15 -15.60 12.47
N ALA A 198 6.01 -16.32 11.75
CA ALA A 198 7.05 -17.16 12.32
C ALA A 198 8.13 -16.37 13.11
N ALA A 199 8.32 -15.08 12.82
CA ALA A 199 9.30 -14.27 13.53
C ALA A 199 8.92 -14.08 15.01
N GLN A 200 9.92 -14.12 15.91
CA GLN A 200 9.73 -14.01 17.37
C GLN A 200 8.89 -12.79 17.78
N SER A 201 9.07 -11.66 17.10
CA SER A 201 8.31 -10.45 17.39
C SER A 201 6.80 -10.61 17.14
N TYR A 202 6.40 -11.35 16.11
CA TYR A 202 4.99 -11.69 15.88
C TYR A 202 4.50 -12.70 16.91
N GLN A 203 5.31 -13.71 17.25
CA GLN A 203 4.97 -14.75 18.22
C GLN A 203 4.68 -14.15 19.61
N ASN A 204 5.44 -13.14 20.03
CA ASN A 204 5.21 -12.46 21.31
C ASN A 204 3.78 -11.87 21.37
N ILE A 205 3.31 -11.23 20.30
CA ILE A 205 1.97 -10.64 20.23
C ILE A 205 0.93 -11.76 20.11
N PHE A 206 1.17 -12.72 19.24
CA PHE A 206 0.25 -13.80 18.90
C PHE A 206 -0.08 -14.70 20.10
N HIS A 207 0.89 -14.97 20.97
CA HIS A 207 0.71 -15.79 22.17
C HIS A 207 0.23 -15.02 23.38
N TYR A 208 0.52 -13.72 23.44
CA TYR A 208 0.11 -12.92 24.60
C TYR A 208 -1.38 -12.59 24.57
N PHE A 209 -1.87 -12.11 23.43
CA PHE A 209 -3.26 -11.66 23.33
C PHE A 209 -4.25 -12.81 23.08
N GLN A 210 -5.43 -12.68 23.68
CA GLN A 210 -6.54 -13.64 23.59
C GLN A 210 -7.79 -12.93 23.04
N PRO A 211 -7.78 -12.50 21.76
CA PRO A 211 -8.92 -11.82 21.16
C PRO A 211 -10.08 -12.79 20.93
N LYS A 212 -11.29 -12.25 20.76
CA LYS A 212 -12.43 -13.02 20.29
C LYS A 212 -12.25 -13.54 18.87
N PHE A 213 -11.55 -12.77 18.04
CA PHE A 213 -11.22 -13.15 16.67
C PHE A 213 -9.85 -12.61 16.22
N MET A 214 -9.10 -13.42 15.51
CA MET A 214 -7.78 -13.10 14.97
C MET A 214 -7.77 -13.38 13.48
N LEU A 215 -7.47 -12.36 12.69
CA LEU A 215 -7.39 -12.45 11.23
C LEU A 215 -5.94 -12.31 10.76
N GLY A 216 -5.45 -13.29 10.01
CA GLY A 216 -4.23 -13.18 9.24
C GLY A 216 -4.52 -12.85 7.79
N MET A 217 -3.74 -11.95 7.20
CA MET A 217 -3.82 -11.65 5.77
C MET A 217 -2.44 -11.81 5.15
N THR A 218 -2.37 -12.49 4.00
CA THR A 218 -1.11 -12.66 3.26
C THR A 218 -1.36 -12.86 1.78
N ALA A 219 -0.39 -12.49 0.96
CA ALA A 219 -0.37 -12.84 -0.46
C ALA A 219 0.42 -14.13 -0.73
N THR A 220 1.35 -14.48 0.15
CA THR A 220 2.34 -15.56 -0.05
C THR A 220 2.48 -16.41 1.21
N PRO A 221 1.52 -17.31 1.49
CA PRO A 221 1.52 -18.09 2.73
C PRO A 221 2.66 -19.13 2.80
N GLU A 222 3.30 -19.45 1.66
CA GLU A 222 4.37 -20.47 1.58
C GLU A 222 5.74 -19.95 2.03
N ARG A 223 5.88 -18.65 2.34
CA ARG A 223 7.18 -18.02 2.66
C ARG A 223 7.69 -18.23 4.09
N SER A 224 7.00 -18.99 4.92
CA SER A 224 7.43 -19.20 6.31
C SER A 224 8.48 -20.30 6.39
N ASP A 225 9.66 -19.96 6.90
CA ASP A 225 10.84 -20.85 6.90
C ASP A 225 10.75 -22.01 7.92
N ASP A 226 9.98 -21.90 9.02
CA ASP A 226 9.91 -22.97 10.05
C ASP A 226 8.51 -23.18 10.66
N LEU A 227 7.64 -22.18 10.69
CA LEU A 227 6.28 -22.30 11.21
C LEU A 227 5.29 -22.00 10.10
N SER A 228 4.54 -23.02 9.69
CA SER A 228 3.49 -22.84 8.70
C SER A 228 2.47 -21.81 9.20
N VAL A 229 2.25 -20.74 8.45
CA VAL A 229 1.19 -19.77 8.76
C VAL A 229 -0.18 -20.43 8.85
N PHE A 230 -0.41 -21.48 8.08
CA PHE A 230 -1.65 -22.27 8.16
C PHE A 230 -1.85 -22.89 9.53
N ALA A 231 -0.80 -23.48 10.12
CA ALA A 231 -0.88 -24.10 11.45
C ALA A 231 -1.17 -23.06 12.55
N GLN A 232 -0.63 -21.84 12.44
CA GLN A 232 -0.90 -20.76 13.40
C GLN A 232 -2.37 -20.30 13.40
N PHE A 233 -3.01 -20.38 12.24
CA PHE A 233 -4.42 -20.06 12.07
C PHE A 233 -5.33 -21.29 12.02
N ASN A 234 -4.91 -22.41 12.65
CA ASN A 234 -5.65 -23.67 12.76
C ASN A 234 -6.07 -24.25 11.40
N HIS A 235 -5.36 -23.94 10.33
CA HIS A 235 -5.72 -24.26 8.94
C HIS A 235 -7.05 -23.64 8.47
N ASN A 236 -7.57 -22.65 9.17
CA ASN A 236 -8.81 -21.97 8.86
C ASN A 236 -8.62 -20.94 7.76
N VAL A 237 -8.66 -21.34 6.51
CA VAL A 237 -8.61 -20.44 5.35
C VAL A 237 -10.03 -20.03 5.00
N ALA A 238 -10.40 -18.78 5.34
CA ALA A 238 -11.73 -18.25 5.06
C ALA A 238 -11.92 -17.88 3.58
N TYR A 239 -10.85 -17.46 2.92
CA TYR A 239 -10.85 -17.14 1.50
C TYR A 239 -9.44 -17.23 0.89
N GLU A 240 -9.36 -17.71 -0.36
CA GLU A 240 -8.11 -17.76 -1.09
C GLU A 240 -8.31 -17.33 -2.54
N ILE A 241 -7.52 -16.32 -2.97
CA ILE A 241 -7.39 -15.94 -4.37
C ILE A 241 -5.93 -15.63 -4.70
N ARG A 242 -5.36 -16.46 -5.55
CA ARG A 242 -3.98 -16.31 -6.04
C ARG A 242 -3.89 -15.31 -7.19
N LEU A 243 -2.67 -14.83 -7.47
CA LEU A 243 -2.42 -13.84 -8.51
C LEU A 243 -3.03 -14.23 -9.88
N GLN A 244 -2.83 -15.47 -10.31
CA GLN A 244 -3.37 -15.94 -11.59
C GLN A 244 -4.90 -15.84 -11.60
N LYS A 245 -5.57 -16.33 -10.57
CA LYS A 245 -7.03 -16.27 -10.45
C LYS A 245 -7.56 -14.84 -10.39
N ALA A 246 -6.84 -13.95 -9.69
CA ALA A 246 -7.20 -12.53 -9.60
C ALA A 246 -7.08 -11.80 -10.95
N LEU A 247 -6.11 -12.17 -11.78
CA LEU A 247 -5.96 -11.68 -13.15
C LEU A 247 -7.06 -12.22 -14.07
N GLU A 248 -7.35 -13.53 -14.01
CA GLU A 248 -8.41 -14.19 -14.80
C GLU A 248 -9.82 -13.65 -14.46
N SER A 249 -10.01 -13.14 -13.25
CA SER A 249 -11.28 -12.61 -12.76
C SER A 249 -11.39 -11.08 -12.89
N ASP A 250 -10.53 -10.43 -13.66
CA ASP A 250 -10.47 -8.96 -13.88
C ASP A 250 -10.41 -8.13 -12.58
N ILE A 251 -9.97 -8.74 -11.45
CA ILE A 251 -9.76 -8.06 -10.18
C ILE A 251 -8.47 -7.24 -10.22
N LEU A 252 -7.46 -7.74 -10.94
CA LEU A 252 -6.20 -7.08 -11.18
C LEU A 252 -6.03 -6.77 -12.67
N CYS A 253 -5.40 -5.62 -12.97
CA CYS A 253 -5.03 -5.29 -14.34
C CYS A 253 -4.05 -6.31 -14.90
N PRO A 254 -4.27 -6.82 -16.10
CA PRO A 254 -3.30 -7.67 -16.76
C PRO A 254 -2.00 -6.92 -17.02
N PHE A 255 -0.88 -7.62 -16.92
CA PHE A 255 0.43 -7.08 -17.23
C PHE A 255 1.18 -8.00 -18.18
N HIS A 256 2.04 -7.41 -19.01
CA HIS A 256 2.94 -8.16 -19.87
C HIS A 256 4.30 -8.24 -19.19
N TYR A 257 4.77 -9.44 -18.96
CA TYR A 257 6.11 -9.68 -18.45
C TYR A 257 7.07 -9.85 -19.61
N PHE A 258 8.02 -8.95 -19.73
CA PHE A 258 9.13 -9.07 -20.70
C PHE A 258 10.35 -9.52 -19.89
N GLY A 259 10.74 -10.77 -20.08
CA GLY A 259 12.03 -11.25 -19.59
C GLY A 259 13.14 -10.66 -20.46
N VAL A 260 14.09 -10.00 -19.87
CA VAL A 260 15.36 -9.69 -20.55
C VAL A 260 16.17 -10.97 -20.51
N SER A 261 16.53 -11.52 -21.66
CA SER A 261 17.47 -12.65 -21.74
C SER A 261 18.84 -12.19 -21.23
N ASP A 262 19.52 -13.11 -20.53
CA ASP A 262 20.86 -12.85 -20.03
C ASP A 262 21.76 -12.24 -21.09
N TYR A 263 22.51 -11.20 -20.71
CA TYR A 263 23.44 -10.55 -21.61
C TYR A 263 24.56 -11.53 -21.95
N ILE A 264 24.70 -11.85 -23.23
CA ILE A 264 25.73 -12.74 -23.74
C ILE A 264 26.83 -11.90 -24.41
N GLN A 265 28.02 -11.91 -23.84
CA GLN A 265 29.20 -11.30 -24.44
C GLN A 265 30.20 -12.39 -24.79
N GLU A 266 30.67 -12.40 -26.05
CA GLU A 266 31.62 -13.40 -26.59
C GLU A 266 31.20 -14.87 -26.36
N GLY A 267 29.87 -15.15 -26.35
CA GLY A 267 29.32 -16.49 -26.18
C GLY A 267 29.27 -16.97 -24.74
N GLN A 268 29.57 -16.12 -23.75
CA GLN A 268 29.39 -16.42 -22.31
C GLN A 268 28.26 -15.59 -21.70
N VAL A 269 27.45 -16.25 -20.89
CA VAL A 269 26.39 -15.58 -20.11
C VAL A 269 27.07 -14.80 -18.98
N VAL A 270 26.84 -13.49 -18.93
CA VAL A 270 27.33 -12.62 -17.85
C VAL A 270 26.35 -12.73 -16.69
N ASP A 271 26.74 -13.42 -15.62
CA ASP A 271 25.95 -13.58 -14.39
C ASP A 271 25.83 -12.25 -13.62
N ASP A 272 24.70 -12.03 -12.95
CA ASP A 272 24.43 -10.87 -12.07
C ASP A 272 25.45 -10.72 -10.93
N ASN A 273 26.16 -11.80 -10.59
CA ASN A 273 27.23 -11.81 -9.60
C ASN A 273 28.62 -11.41 -10.14
N THR A 274 28.74 -11.08 -11.43
CA THR A 274 30.02 -10.73 -12.01
C THR A 274 30.55 -9.41 -11.45
N GLN A 275 31.60 -9.49 -10.63
CA GLN A 275 32.28 -8.32 -10.04
C GLN A 275 33.36 -7.73 -10.97
N ASP A 276 33.54 -8.23 -12.17
CA ASP A 276 34.53 -7.72 -13.11
C ASP A 276 34.08 -6.38 -13.70
N LEU A 277 34.74 -5.30 -13.27
CA LEU A 277 34.49 -3.93 -13.70
C LEU A 277 34.59 -3.73 -15.22
N LYS A 278 35.36 -4.56 -15.93
CA LYS A 278 35.46 -4.52 -17.40
C LYS A 278 34.17 -4.93 -18.08
N PHE A 279 33.44 -5.89 -17.52
CA PHE A 279 32.11 -6.29 -17.99
C PHE A 279 31.04 -5.30 -17.62
N LEU A 280 31.14 -4.64 -16.46
CA LEU A 280 30.19 -3.63 -16.00
C LEU A 280 30.29 -2.30 -16.76
N ALA A 281 31.45 -2.00 -17.33
CA ALA A 281 31.77 -0.74 -18.02
C ALA A 281 31.78 -0.87 -19.55
N SER A 282 31.24 -1.98 -20.12
CA SER A 282 31.21 -2.11 -21.58
C SER A 282 30.19 -1.13 -22.19
N ASP A 283 30.59 -0.47 -23.29
CA ASP A 283 29.76 0.50 -24.03
C ASP A 283 28.39 -0.04 -24.44
N ASP A 284 28.24 -1.36 -24.59
CA ASP A 284 26.98 -2.01 -24.93
C ASP A 284 25.98 -2.08 -23.77
N ARG A 285 26.44 -2.02 -22.51
CA ARG A 285 25.57 -1.99 -21.31
C ARG A 285 25.04 -0.59 -21.01
N VAL A 286 25.74 0.44 -21.47
CA VAL A 286 25.33 1.86 -21.29
C VAL A 286 24.26 2.26 -22.31
N LYS A 287 23.99 1.45 -23.32
CA LYS A 287 23.00 1.71 -24.39
C LYS A 287 21.61 1.13 -24.10
N TYR A 288 21.44 0.37 -23.04
CA TYR A 288 20.17 -0.17 -22.56
C TYR A 288 19.87 0.37 -21.15
#